data_6537e20f6f8288f7c40cb2bd6360b386
#
_entry.id   6537e20f6f8288f7c40cb2bd6360b386
#
_cell.length_a   1.000
_cell.length_b   1.000
_cell.length_c   1.000
_cell.angle_alpha   90.00
_cell.angle_beta   90.00
_cell.angle_gamma   90.00
#
_symmetry.space_group_name_H-M   'P 1'
#
loop_
_entity.id
_entity.type
_entity.pdbx_description
1 polymer ?
#
loop_
_entity_poly.entity_id
_entity_poly.type
_entity_poly.pdbx_seq_one_letter_code
_entity_poly.pdbx_strand_id
1 'polypeptide(L)'
;MQSPDRKIRISVSGQHLDLLEGAEIVRSFPVSTSAYGTGTEPGSFKTPTGRFCVSDMIGDGAAHGAIFKSRVPTGKFGSEEQPDDHVQTRILWLHGLEEQNAGTHDRYIYIHGTNHEADIGRPTSHGCVRMRNADVVELYDLVKAGIEVIID
;
A
#
# COMPACT_ATOMS: atom_id res chain seq x y z
N MET A 1 -21.95 -13.81 -5.60
CA MET A 1 -21.48 -14.32 -4.29
C MET A 1 -20.31 -13.53 -3.83
N GLN A 2 -20.34 -13.01 -2.64
CA GLN A 2 -19.16 -12.30 -2.13
C GLN A 2 -18.44 -13.09 -1.07
N SER A 3 -17.17 -12.72 -0.89
CA SER A 3 -16.33 -13.28 0.14
C SER A 3 -16.21 -12.24 1.25
N PRO A 4 -17.16 -12.22 2.20
CA PRO A 4 -17.23 -11.15 3.18
C PRO A 4 -16.05 -11.12 4.14
N ASP A 5 -15.30 -12.22 4.26
CA ASP A 5 -14.24 -12.34 5.25
C ASP A 5 -12.85 -12.07 4.68
N ARG A 6 -12.75 -11.26 3.63
CA ARG A 6 -11.43 -10.89 3.11
C ARG A 6 -10.82 -9.78 3.94
N LYS A 7 -9.52 -9.91 4.19
CA LYS A 7 -8.71 -8.89 4.84
C LYS A 7 -7.30 -8.93 4.27
N ILE A 8 -6.60 -7.83 4.45
CA ILE A 8 -5.18 -7.70 4.08
C ILE A 8 -4.36 -7.74 5.35
N ARG A 9 -3.29 -8.53 5.36
CA ARG A 9 -2.32 -8.51 6.44
C ARG A 9 -0.96 -8.19 5.87
N ILE A 10 -0.30 -7.18 6.45
CA ILE A 10 1.04 -6.76 6.03
C ILE A 10 1.99 -7.04 7.17
N SER A 11 2.99 -7.88 6.90
CA SER A 11 4.06 -8.18 7.85
C SER A 11 5.24 -7.29 7.57
N VAL A 12 5.57 -6.41 8.52
CA VAL A 12 6.74 -5.53 8.40
C VAL A 12 8.02 -6.35 8.51
N SER A 13 8.09 -7.30 9.44
CA SER A 13 9.27 -8.15 9.58
C SER A 13 9.51 -9.03 8.35
N GLY A 14 8.45 -9.52 7.72
CA GLY A 14 8.55 -10.38 6.55
C GLY A 14 8.58 -9.64 5.22
N GLN A 15 8.23 -8.37 5.22
CA GLN A 15 8.11 -7.54 4.01
C GLN A 15 7.23 -8.21 2.96
N HIS A 16 6.06 -8.67 3.40
CA HIS A 16 5.06 -9.24 2.51
C HIS A 16 3.65 -8.84 2.93
N LEU A 17 2.75 -8.91 1.95
CA LEU A 17 1.34 -8.64 2.11
C LEU A 17 0.56 -9.90 1.71
N ASP A 18 -0.31 -10.35 2.60
CA ASP A 18 -1.18 -11.49 2.33
C ASP A 18 -2.62 -11.00 2.21
N LEU A 19 -3.30 -11.47 1.18
CA LEU A 19 -4.75 -11.34 1.06
C LEU A 19 -5.36 -12.60 1.63
N LEU A 20 -6.14 -12.45 2.69
CA LEU A 20 -6.75 -13.56 3.40
C LEU A 20 -8.24 -13.65 3.10
N GLU A 21 -8.74 -14.86 3.01
CA GLU A 21 -10.18 -15.14 2.98
C GLU A 21 -10.44 -16.11 4.14
N GLY A 22 -11.06 -15.59 5.19
CA GLY A 22 -11.08 -16.31 6.46
C GLY A 22 -9.66 -16.52 6.95
N ALA A 23 -9.28 -17.76 7.21
CA ALA A 23 -7.93 -18.12 7.66
C ALA A 23 -7.00 -18.49 6.51
N GLU A 24 -7.48 -18.49 5.27
CA GLU A 24 -6.69 -18.94 4.12
C GLU A 24 -6.03 -17.77 3.41
N ILE A 25 -4.76 -17.96 3.04
CA ILE A 25 -4.05 -17.00 2.18
C ILE A 25 -4.42 -17.31 0.74
N VAL A 26 -5.09 -16.35 0.07
CA VAL A 26 -5.48 -16.53 -1.34
C VAL A 26 -4.47 -15.89 -2.29
N ARG A 27 -3.70 -14.90 -1.82
CA ARG A 27 -2.59 -14.29 -2.56
C ARG A 27 -1.55 -13.78 -1.58
N SER A 28 -0.30 -13.79 -1.99
CA SER A 28 0.80 -13.23 -1.21
C SER A 28 1.72 -12.46 -2.14
N PHE A 29 2.13 -11.27 -1.72
CA PHE A 29 2.96 -10.37 -2.52
C PHE A 29 4.11 -9.85 -1.68
N PRO A 30 5.31 -9.67 -2.25
CA PRO A 30 6.36 -8.93 -1.57
C PRO A 30 6.02 -7.45 -1.55
N VAL A 31 6.41 -6.76 -0.49
CA VAL A 31 6.20 -5.32 -0.33
C VAL A 31 7.46 -4.64 0.19
N SER A 32 7.42 -3.32 0.24
CA SER A 32 8.46 -2.52 0.87
C SER A 32 7.77 -1.53 1.81
N THR A 33 8.12 -1.60 3.10
CA THR A 33 7.66 -0.65 4.11
C THR A 33 8.78 0.35 4.42
N SER A 34 8.59 1.19 5.44
CA SER A 34 9.51 2.27 5.72
C SER A 34 10.92 1.81 6.09
N ALA A 35 11.91 2.50 5.54
CA ALA A 35 13.30 2.38 5.96
C ALA A 35 13.52 2.85 7.39
N TYR A 36 12.60 3.64 7.93
CA TYR A 36 12.70 4.25 9.26
C TYR A 36 11.98 3.45 10.35
N GLY A 37 11.47 2.25 10.01
CA GLY A 37 10.77 1.40 10.96
C GLY A 37 9.28 1.72 11.07
N THR A 38 8.68 1.33 12.20
CA THR A 38 7.25 1.48 12.45
C THR A 38 6.97 2.60 13.43
N GLY A 39 5.85 3.30 13.23
CA GLY A 39 5.41 4.36 14.12
C GLY A 39 4.26 5.14 13.52
N THR A 40 3.55 5.87 14.39
CA THR A 40 2.32 6.58 14.01
C THR A 40 2.46 8.09 14.05
N GLU A 41 3.61 8.63 14.45
CA GLU A 41 3.82 10.07 14.59
C GLU A 41 3.82 10.76 13.21
N PRO A 42 3.10 11.89 13.07
CA PRO A 42 3.16 12.68 11.84
C PRO A 42 4.59 13.12 11.54
N GLY A 43 4.97 13.05 10.27
CA GLY A 43 6.30 13.48 9.81
C GLY A 43 7.43 12.52 10.14
N SER A 44 7.14 11.36 10.74
CA SER A 44 8.17 10.38 11.12
C SER A 44 8.72 9.57 9.95
N PHE A 45 8.02 9.52 8.82
CA PHE A 45 8.29 8.64 7.68
C PHE A 45 8.21 7.16 8.02
N LYS A 46 7.66 6.81 9.19
CA LYS A 46 7.50 5.42 9.62
C LYS A 46 6.20 4.83 9.12
N THR A 47 6.17 3.52 8.93
CA THR A 47 4.95 2.80 8.58
C THR A 47 4.12 2.58 9.85
N PRO A 48 2.86 3.01 9.88
CA PRO A 48 2.02 2.79 11.06
C PRO A 48 1.65 1.32 11.18
N THR A 49 1.38 0.89 12.41
CA THR A 49 0.94 -0.47 12.70
C THR A 49 -0.45 -0.46 13.33
N GLY A 50 -1.09 -1.63 13.37
CA GLY A 50 -2.40 -1.82 13.94
C GLY A 50 -3.45 -2.15 12.90
N ARG A 51 -4.68 -1.71 13.15
CA ARG A 51 -5.84 -1.99 12.29
C ARG A 51 -6.21 -0.76 11.49
N PHE A 52 -6.49 -1.01 10.21
CA PHE A 52 -6.84 0.03 9.23
C PHE A 52 -7.95 -0.50 8.34
N CYS A 53 -8.53 0.39 7.54
CA CYS A 53 -9.33 -0.01 6.38
C CYS A 53 -8.87 0.79 5.17
N VAL A 54 -9.17 0.28 3.99
CA VAL A 54 -8.96 1.04 2.74
C VAL A 54 -10.12 2.01 2.61
N SER A 55 -9.85 3.31 2.71
CA SER A 55 -10.89 4.33 2.58
C SER A 55 -11.20 4.66 1.14
N ASP A 56 -10.17 4.74 0.30
CA ASP A 56 -10.29 5.15 -1.11
C ASP A 56 -9.43 4.28 -1.99
N MET A 57 -9.95 3.95 -3.16
CA MET A 57 -9.22 3.20 -4.19
C MET A 57 -9.14 4.08 -5.44
N ILE A 58 -7.93 4.41 -5.85
CA ILE A 58 -7.67 5.41 -6.90
C ILE A 58 -6.81 4.78 -8.00
N GLY A 59 -7.10 5.15 -9.24
CA GLY A 59 -6.32 4.70 -10.38
C GLY A 59 -7.00 3.64 -11.23
N ASP A 60 -8.33 3.51 -11.11
CA ASP A 60 -9.09 2.54 -11.91
C ASP A 60 -8.82 2.77 -13.40
N GLY A 61 -8.37 1.71 -14.08
CA GLY A 61 -8.07 1.78 -15.51
C GLY A 61 -6.76 2.48 -15.87
N ALA A 62 -5.99 2.99 -14.92
CA ALA A 62 -4.73 3.63 -15.22
C ALA A 62 -3.69 2.62 -15.75
N ALA A 63 -2.80 3.08 -16.63
CA ALA A 63 -1.76 2.24 -17.19
C ALA A 63 -0.68 1.93 -16.14
N HIS A 64 0.02 0.80 -16.33
CA HIS A 64 1.15 0.45 -15.47
C HIS A 64 2.20 1.56 -15.49
N GLY A 65 2.68 1.94 -14.32
CA GLY A 65 3.71 2.96 -14.19
C GLY A 65 3.20 4.40 -14.28
N ALA A 66 1.89 4.59 -14.45
CA ALA A 66 1.31 5.94 -14.45
C ALA A 66 1.56 6.62 -13.10
N ILE A 67 2.22 7.79 -13.15
CA ILE A 67 2.58 8.54 -11.94
C ILE A 67 1.40 9.36 -11.46
N PHE A 68 1.11 9.28 -10.16
CA PHE A 68 0.12 10.11 -9.49
C PHE A 68 0.82 11.15 -8.62
N LYS A 69 0.28 12.35 -8.59
CA LYS A 69 0.71 13.40 -7.68
C LYS A 69 -0.54 13.95 -6.99
N SER A 70 -0.53 13.96 -5.67
CA SER A 70 -1.72 14.33 -4.88
C SER A 70 -2.95 13.57 -5.35
N ARG A 71 -2.77 12.27 -5.62
CA ARG A 71 -3.81 11.32 -6.05
C ARG A 71 -4.41 11.60 -7.43
N VAL A 72 -3.75 12.42 -8.23
CA VAL A 72 -4.21 12.75 -9.58
C VAL A 72 -3.18 12.27 -10.60
N PRO A 73 -3.59 11.61 -11.70
CA PRO A 73 -2.65 11.19 -12.74
C PRO A 73 -1.93 12.40 -13.35
N THR A 74 -0.62 12.28 -13.53
CA THR A 74 0.20 13.36 -14.11
C THR A 74 0.33 13.29 -15.62
N GLY A 75 -0.03 12.14 -16.22
CA GLY A 75 0.23 11.89 -17.63
C GLY A 75 1.65 11.41 -17.92
N LYS A 76 2.47 11.27 -16.88
CA LYS A 76 3.85 10.78 -16.98
C LYS A 76 3.96 9.37 -16.44
N PHE A 77 5.04 8.67 -16.81
CA PHE A 77 5.31 7.31 -16.39
C PHE A 77 6.65 7.25 -15.68
N GLY A 78 6.73 6.42 -14.63
CA GLY A 78 7.95 6.22 -13.87
C GLY A 78 8.87 5.19 -14.50
N SER A 79 10.17 5.30 -14.22
CA SER A 79 11.16 4.29 -14.56
C SER A 79 12.10 4.08 -13.38
N GLU A 80 12.76 2.92 -13.35
CA GLU A 80 13.70 2.60 -12.27
C GLU A 80 14.90 3.54 -12.22
N GLU A 81 15.20 4.21 -13.29
CA GLU A 81 16.33 5.14 -13.38
C GLU A 81 16.05 6.47 -12.70
N GLN A 82 14.79 6.79 -12.46
CA GLN A 82 14.43 8.02 -11.77
C GLN A 82 14.69 7.89 -10.28
N PRO A 83 15.40 8.85 -9.65
CA PRO A 83 15.76 8.74 -8.25
C PRO A 83 14.59 8.93 -7.30
N ASP A 84 13.55 9.66 -7.71
CA ASP A 84 12.41 9.93 -6.86
C ASP A 84 11.53 8.70 -6.69
N ASP A 85 10.97 8.53 -5.51
CA ASP A 85 10.03 7.47 -5.22
C ASP A 85 8.63 7.94 -5.63
N HIS A 86 8.17 7.47 -6.78
CA HIS A 86 6.88 7.87 -7.31
C HIS A 86 5.76 6.95 -6.82
N VAL A 87 4.61 7.55 -6.54
CA VAL A 87 3.36 6.83 -6.36
C VAL A 87 2.79 6.55 -7.73
N GLN A 88 2.63 5.28 -8.07
CA GLN A 88 2.19 4.97 -9.42
C GLN A 88 1.27 3.75 -9.49
N THR A 89 0.57 3.64 -10.59
CA THR A 89 -0.26 2.51 -11.03
C THR A 89 -1.61 2.45 -10.32
N ARG A 90 -1.62 2.30 -9.01
CA ARG A 90 -2.86 2.25 -8.18
C ARG A 90 -2.56 2.77 -6.80
N ILE A 91 -3.57 3.33 -6.17
CA ILE A 91 -3.50 3.80 -4.77
C ILE A 91 -4.64 3.16 -3.99
N LEU A 92 -4.28 2.51 -2.88
CA LEU A 92 -5.23 2.10 -1.84
C LEU A 92 -4.89 2.95 -0.62
N TRP A 93 -5.72 3.91 -0.28
CA TRP A 93 -5.48 4.87 0.78
C TRP A 93 -5.98 4.32 2.10
N LEU A 94 -5.14 4.33 3.13
CA LEU A 94 -5.44 3.72 4.42
C LEU A 94 -6.01 4.73 5.42
N HIS A 95 -6.97 4.25 6.19
CA HIS A 95 -7.57 4.98 7.30
C HIS A 95 -7.37 4.16 8.57
N GLY A 96 -6.85 4.79 9.64
CA GLY A 96 -6.61 4.09 10.92
C GLY A 96 -7.90 3.88 11.67
N LEU A 97 -8.06 2.67 12.23
CA LEU A 97 -9.26 2.28 12.97
C LEU A 97 -9.07 2.35 14.48
N GLU A 98 -7.87 2.69 14.94
CA GLU A 98 -7.54 2.72 16.36
C GLU A 98 -7.08 4.11 16.76
N GLU A 99 -7.14 4.41 18.06
CA GLU A 99 -6.80 5.74 18.56
C GLU A 99 -5.35 6.13 18.21
N GLN A 100 -4.40 5.20 18.40
CA GLN A 100 -2.99 5.51 18.19
C GLN A 100 -2.64 5.69 16.71
N ASN A 101 -3.44 5.15 15.77
CA ASN A 101 -3.17 5.30 14.34
C ASN A 101 -4.24 6.12 13.61
N ALA A 102 -5.05 6.86 14.34
CA ALA A 102 -6.16 7.63 13.75
C ALA A 102 -5.69 8.71 12.75
N GLY A 103 -4.45 9.17 12.85
CA GLY A 103 -3.89 10.17 11.93
C GLY A 103 -3.35 9.60 10.62
N THR A 104 -3.49 8.29 10.37
CA THR A 104 -2.91 7.62 9.20
C THR A 104 -3.37 8.24 7.88
N HIS A 105 -4.67 8.49 7.73
CA HIS A 105 -5.22 9.07 6.49
C HIS A 105 -4.59 10.43 6.18
N ASP A 106 -4.45 11.27 7.19
CA ASP A 106 -3.87 12.61 7.04
C ASP A 106 -2.37 12.58 6.77
N ARG A 107 -1.71 11.46 7.04
CA ARG A 107 -0.30 11.24 6.70
C ARG A 107 -0.11 10.71 5.28
N TYR A 108 -1.20 10.51 4.52
CA TYR A 108 -1.17 9.99 3.15
C TYR A 108 -0.48 8.64 3.05
N ILE A 109 -0.86 7.72 3.95
CA ILE A 109 -0.32 6.36 3.93
C ILE A 109 -1.12 5.53 2.93
N TYR A 110 -0.43 5.10 1.87
CA TYR A 110 -1.02 4.32 0.79
C TYR A 110 -0.38 2.95 0.67
N ILE A 111 -1.12 2.02 0.06
CA ILE A 111 -0.54 0.88 -0.65
C ILE A 111 -0.52 1.31 -2.12
N HIS A 112 0.64 1.29 -2.76
CA HIS A 112 0.75 1.78 -4.13
C HIS A 112 1.86 1.07 -4.91
N GLY A 113 1.83 1.22 -6.25
CA GLY A 113 2.93 0.78 -7.09
C GLY A 113 4.10 1.75 -7.02
N THR A 114 5.25 1.32 -7.50
CA THR A 114 6.49 2.11 -7.44
C THR A 114 7.33 1.93 -8.70
N ASN A 115 8.13 2.95 -9.00
CA ASN A 115 9.15 2.84 -10.03
C ASN A 115 10.41 2.11 -9.54
N HIS A 116 10.57 1.91 -8.23
CA HIS A 116 11.71 1.25 -7.64
C HIS A 116 11.41 -0.21 -7.30
N GLU A 117 11.01 -0.99 -8.32
CA GLU A 117 10.59 -2.37 -8.11
C GLU A 117 11.71 -3.29 -7.59
N ALA A 118 12.97 -2.93 -7.85
CA ALA A 118 14.11 -3.69 -7.34
C ALA A 118 14.22 -3.64 -5.81
N ASP A 119 13.62 -2.64 -5.16
CA ASP A 119 13.65 -2.48 -3.71
C ASP A 119 12.56 -3.28 -2.99
N ILE A 120 11.60 -3.84 -3.73
CA ILE A 120 10.50 -4.59 -3.13
C ILE A 120 11.04 -5.83 -2.43
N GLY A 121 10.58 -6.06 -1.20
CA GLY A 121 11.08 -7.11 -0.32
C GLY A 121 12.01 -6.58 0.76
N ARG A 122 12.35 -5.30 0.71
CA ARG A 122 13.23 -4.65 1.70
C ARG A 122 12.59 -3.35 2.21
N PRO A 123 12.84 -2.97 3.47
CA PRO A 123 12.27 -1.75 4.04
C PRO A 123 13.02 -0.52 3.52
N THR A 124 12.48 0.10 2.48
CA THR A 124 13.13 1.22 1.78
C THR A 124 12.20 2.39 1.50
N SER A 125 10.93 2.36 1.95
CA SER A 125 9.99 3.44 1.69
C SER A 125 10.06 4.56 2.73
N HIS A 126 9.20 5.56 2.58
CA HIS A 126 9.05 6.68 3.50
C HIS A 126 7.71 6.64 4.25
N GLY A 127 7.18 5.43 4.50
CA GLY A 127 5.97 5.23 5.28
C GLY A 127 4.90 4.43 4.55
N CYS A 128 4.72 4.65 3.27
CA CYS A 128 3.77 3.89 2.46
C CYS A 128 4.21 2.44 2.28
N VAL A 129 3.26 1.59 1.89
CA VAL A 129 3.52 0.20 1.54
C VAL A 129 3.61 0.11 0.03
N ARG A 130 4.82 -0.13 -0.48
CA ARG A 130 5.07 -0.18 -1.92
C ARG A 130 4.99 -1.61 -2.43
N MET A 131 4.43 -1.76 -3.62
CA MET A 131 4.31 -3.03 -4.32
C MET A 131 4.85 -2.91 -5.73
N ARG A 132 5.16 -4.05 -6.36
CA ARG A 132 5.39 -4.06 -7.80
C ARG A 132 4.10 -3.61 -8.50
N ASN A 133 4.24 -2.96 -9.64
CA ASN A 133 3.08 -2.43 -10.37
C ASN A 133 2.09 -3.52 -10.76
N ALA A 134 2.57 -4.65 -11.24
CA ALA A 134 1.70 -5.78 -11.59
C ALA A 134 0.95 -6.32 -10.36
N ASP A 135 1.61 -6.34 -9.21
CA ASP A 135 1.03 -6.87 -7.98
C ASP A 135 -0.06 -5.95 -7.44
N VAL A 136 0.17 -4.64 -7.46
CA VAL A 136 -0.85 -3.71 -6.95
C VAL A 136 -2.09 -3.69 -7.83
N VAL A 137 -1.95 -3.90 -9.13
CA VAL A 137 -3.11 -4.05 -10.02
C VAL A 137 -3.91 -5.30 -9.65
N GLU A 138 -3.22 -6.41 -9.44
CA GLU A 138 -3.90 -7.66 -9.05
C GLU A 138 -4.63 -7.49 -7.71
N LEU A 139 -3.96 -6.92 -6.71
CA LEU A 139 -4.59 -6.68 -5.41
C LEU A 139 -5.79 -5.75 -5.53
N TYR A 140 -5.65 -4.66 -6.29
CA TYR A 140 -6.71 -3.69 -6.50
C TYR A 140 -7.98 -4.35 -7.06
N ASP A 141 -7.80 -5.28 -8.00
CA ASP A 141 -8.93 -5.95 -8.63
C ASP A 141 -9.59 -7.01 -7.72
N LEU A 142 -8.89 -7.45 -6.67
CA LEU A 142 -9.38 -8.50 -5.77
C LEU A 142 -10.04 -7.96 -4.50
N VAL A 143 -9.94 -6.67 -4.23
CA VAL A 143 -10.45 -6.08 -2.98
C VAL A 143 -11.37 -4.91 -3.28
N LYS A 144 -12.06 -4.44 -2.23
CA LYS A 144 -12.97 -3.28 -2.31
C LYS A 144 -12.66 -2.31 -1.19
N ALA A 145 -13.03 -1.05 -1.39
CA ALA A 145 -12.95 -0.05 -0.33
C ALA A 145 -13.73 -0.55 0.89
N GLY A 146 -13.20 -0.27 2.07
CA GLY A 146 -13.73 -0.78 3.33
C GLY A 146 -13.07 -2.06 3.83
N ILE A 147 -12.25 -2.73 3.00
CA ILE A 147 -11.55 -3.93 3.46
C ILE A 147 -10.63 -3.62 4.64
N GLU A 148 -10.61 -4.51 5.63
CA GLU A 148 -9.72 -4.36 6.78
C GLU A 148 -8.29 -4.66 6.39
N VAL A 149 -7.37 -3.86 6.95
CA VAL A 149 -5.92 -4.04 6.77
C VAL A 149 -5.28 -4.11 8.15
N ILE A 150 -4.44 -5.11 8.35
CA ILE A 150 -3.65 -5.25 9.58
C ILE A 150 -2.18 -5.12 9.21
N ILE A 151 -1.48 -4.21 9.88
CA ILE A 151 -0.03 -4.03 9.69
C ILE A 151 0.63 -4.36 11.03
N ASP A 152 1.52 -5.35 11.03
CA ASP A 152 2.23 -5.77 12.26
C ASP A 152 3.70 -6.16 12.03
#